data_fd2aeb733550b19066673f4bb8d97c68
#
_entry.id   fd2aeb733550b19066673f4bb8d97c68
#
_cell.length_a   1.000
_cell.length_b   1.000
_cell.length_c   1.000
_cell.angle_alpha   90.00
_cell.angle_beta   90.00
_cell.angle_gamma   90.00
#
_symmetry.space_group_name_H-M   'P 1'
#
loop_
_entity.id
_entity.type
_entity.pdbx_description
1 polymer ?
#
loop_
_entity_poly.entity_id
_entity_poly.type
_entity_poly.pdbx_seq_one_letter_code
_entity_poly.pdbx_strand_id
1 'polypeptide(L)'
;MPHALLASGVRLYYEEYLPVRSSAGIPVIFLHGFMLDRRMWTFQVERIGQAHRSIFVDAKGHGLSDCPESGYGRDERVEDLLLFADILSLERFHLIGFSMGGSTALGFALTYPERLQSLTLVAAPLARHRFFKWVSRLDTIAREQGADVAKKAWLNYIMPYYAPAELHEVGKMMHQMIVDQPLAVWNDPLRGKYHTESDNERLQQVSTPTCVIAGDKDRVFVEMAAIMNERIPSVERHIITSSGHMVPLERPELFNNIALQFLERTSE
;
A
#
# COMPACT_ATOMS: atom_id res chain seq x y z
N MET A 1 17.34 -14.46 5.85
CA MET A 1 16.20 -13.55 5.75
C MET A 1 15.52 -13.83 4.43
N PRO A 2 14.20 -13.99 4.38
CA PRO A 2 13.53 -14.41 3.15
C PRO A 2 13.53 -13.29 2.10
N HIS A 3 14.06 -13.60 0.92
CA HIS A 3 13.95 -12.80 -0.29
C HIS A 3 13.32 -13.67 -1.39
N ALA A 4 12.36 -13.11 -2.12
CA ALA A 4 11.84 -13.69 -3.33
C ALA A 4 12.63 -13.11 -4.52
N LEU A 5 13.32 -13.96 -5.28
CA LEU A 5 14.03 -13.55 -6.50
C LEU A 5 13.07 -13.60 -7.67
N LEU A 6 12.64 -12.46 -8.14
CA LEU A 6 11.75 -12.33 -9.30
C LEU A 6 12.46 -12.73 -10.60
N ALA A 7 11.70 -13.14 -11.62
CA ALA A 7 12.23 -13.42 -12.95
C ALA A 7 12.95 -12.22 -13.59
N SER A 8 12.66 -11.01 -13.16
CA SER A 8 13.37 -9.80 -13.54
C SER A 8 14.78 -9.67 -12.95
N GLY A 9 15.18 -10.58 -12.04
CA GLY A 9 16.43 -10.51 -11.28
C GLY A 9 16.36 -9.64 -10.02
N VAL A 10 15.24 -9.00 -9.74
CA VAL A 10 15.00 -8.18 -8.54
C VAL A 10 14.65 -9.08 -7.35
N ARG A 11 15.26 -8.83 -6.20
CA ARG A 11 14.92 -9.51 -4.94
C ARG A 11 13.98 -8.64 -4.13
N LEU A 12 12.81 -9.17 -3.79
CA LEU A 12 11.90 -8.53 -2.85
C LEU A 12 12.08 -9.16 -1.46
N TYR A 13 12.30 -8.31 -0.47
CA TYR A 13 12.33 -8.72 0.93
C TYR A 13 10.91 -8.83 1.47
N TYR A 14 10.63 -9.85 2.28
CA TYR A 14 9.35 -10.01 2.95
C TYR A 14 9.52 -10.65 4.33
N GLU A 15 8.52 -10.47 5.17
CA GLU A 15 8.34 -11.21 6.42
C GLU A 15 7.03 -11.96 6.38
N GLU A 16 7.04 -13.20 6.85
CA GLU A 16 5.89 -14.08 6.87
C GLU A 16 5.58 -14.51 8.29
N TYR A 17 4.31 -14.42 8.65
CA TYR A 17 3.79 -14.85 9.93
C TYR A 17 2.71 -15.90 9.72
N LEU A 18 2.84 -17.02 10.43
CA LEU A 18 1.90 -18.12 10.36
C LEU A 18 0.91 -18.07 11.52
N PRO A 19 -0.37 -18.38 11.30
CA PRO A 19 -1.37 -18.39 12.35
C PRO A 19 -1.07 -19.43 13.44
N VAL A 20 -1.36 -19.09 14.70
CA VAL A 20 -1.05 -19.94 15.84
C VAL A 20 -1.98 -21.17 15.92
N ARG A 21 -3.18 -21.11 15.38
CA ARG A 21 -4.27 -22.09 15.66
C ARG A 21 -5.01 -22.63 14.45
N SER A 22 -4.65 -22.38 13.23
CA SER A 22 -5.45 -22.83 12.08
C SER A 22 -4.62 -23.48 11.00
N SER A 23 -5.25 -24.44 10.28
CA SER A 23 -4.85 -24.80 8.93
C SER A 23 -4.72 -23.50 8.14
N ALA A 24 -3.63 -23.35 7.39
CA ALA A 24 -3.37 -22.16 6.59
C ALA A 24 -4.58 -21.85 5.68
N GLY A 25 -5.43 -20.93 6.14
CA GLY A 25 -6.47 -20.34 5.31
C GLY A 25 -5.85 -19.53 4.17
N ILE A 26 -6.68 -18.83 3.43
CA ILE A 26 -6.24 -17.96 2.33
C ILE A 26 -5.28 -16.90 2.91
N PRO A 27 -4.05 -16.77 2.36
CA PRO A 27 -3.05 -15.85 2.89
C PRO A 27 -3.40 -14.38 2.62
N VAL A 28 -2.82 -13.50 3.43
CA VAL A 28 -2.97 -12.04 3.29
C VAL A 28 -1.65 -11.43 2.91
N ILE A 29 -1.60 -10.65 1.82
CA ILE A 29 -0.43 -9.85 1.43
C ILE A 29 -0.68 -8.39 1.81
N PHE A 30 0.33 -7.75 2.42
CA PHE A 30 0.31 -6.35 2.85
C PHE A 30 1.30 -5.52 2.05
N LEU A 31 0.81 -4.45 1.40
CA LEU A 31 1.60 -3.50 0.60
C LEU A 31 1.66 -2.14 1.29
N HIS A 32 2.87 -1.66 1.59
CA HIS A 32 3.12 -0.39 2.27
C HIS A 32 2.99 0.84 1.36
N GLY A 33 3.02 2.03 1.96
CA GLY A 33 3.00 3.33 1.29
C GLY A 33 4.36 3.79 0.75
N PHE A 34 4.35 4.86 -0.04
CA PHE A 34 5.55 5.48 -0.61
C PHE A 34 6.49 5.99 0.50
N MET A 35 7.79 5.73 0.35
CA MET A 35 8.85 6.05 1.33
C MET A 35 8.65 5.42 2.71
N LEU A 36 7.85 4.36 2.78
CA LEU A 36 7.71 3.49 3.95
C LEU A 36 8.23 2.09 3.60
N ASP A 37 8.08 1.17 4.52
CA ASP A 37 8.36 -0.25 4.33
C ASP A 37 7.40 -1.09 5.20
N ARG A 38 7.61 -2.42 5.22
CA ARG A 38 6.76 -3.34 5.97
C ARG A 38 6.61 -3.00 7.45
N ARG A 39 7.56 -2.25 8.05
CA ARG A 39 7.51 -1.85 9.48
C ARG A 39 6.27 -1.02 9.81
N MET A 40 5.65 -0.38 8.82
CA MET A 40 4.40 0.33 9.04
C MET A 40 3.25 -0.56 9.50
N TRP A 41 3.36 -1.87 9.28
CA TRP A 41 2.35 -2.87 9.65
C TRP A 41 2.58 -3.52 11.02
N THR A 42 3.46 -2.93 11.86
CA THR A 42 3.88 -3.52 13.14
C THR A 42 2.70 -3.91 14.05
N PHE A 43 1.63 -3.09 14.09
CA PHE A 43 0.43 -3.38 14.89
C PHE A 43 -0.53 -4.39 14.24
N GLN A 44 -0.35 -4.71 12.97
CA GLN A 44 -1.11 -5.70 12.23
C GLN A 44 -0.49 -7.09 12.35
N VAL A 45 0.84 -7.16 12.46
CA VAL A 45 1.58 -8.42 12.62
C VAL A 45 1.03 -9.25 13.78
N GLU A 46 0.92 -8.65 14.96
CA GLU A 46 0.46 -9.36 16.14
C GLU A 46 -1.01 -9.78 16.03
N ARG A 47 -1.86 -8.91 15.50
CA ARG A 47 -3.30 -9.12 15.53
C ARG A 47 -3.82 -9.95 14.34
N ILE A 48 -3.42 -9.59 13.12
CA ILE A 48 -3.87 -10.28 11.90
C ILE A 48 -2.99 -11.51 11.64
N GLY A 49 -1.68 -11.41 11.87
CA GLY A 49 -0.75 -12.52 11.68
C GLY A 49 -0.99 -13.72 12.61
N GLN A 50 -1.68 -13.54 13.76
CA GLN A 50 -2.11 -14.65 14.61
C GLN A 50 -3.33 -15.40 14.06
N ALA A 51 -4.16 -14.72 13.25
CA ALA A 51 -5.39 -15.26 12.68
C ALA A 51 -5.22 -15.80 11.26
N HIS A 52 -4.38 -15.14 10.45
CA HIS A 52 -4.15 -15.45 9.05
C HIS A 52 -2.67 -15.59 8.74
N ARG A 53 -2.32 -16.47 7.78
CA ARG A 53 -0.99 -16.45 7.15
C ARG A 53 -0.80 -15.07 6.52
N SER A 54 0.10 -14.25 7.07
CA SER A 54 0.27 -12.86 6.69
C SER A 54 1.68 -12.60 6.16
N ILE A 55 1.75 -11.93 5.01
CA ILE A 55 2.99 -11.67 4.26
C ILE A 55 3.14 -10.17 4.09
N PHE A 56 4.19 -9.61 4.68
CA PHE A 56 4.50 -8.19 4.65
C PHE A 56 5.71 -7.97 3.75
N VAL A 57 5.51 -7.36 2.58
CA VAL A 57 6.53 -7.22 1.56
C VAL A 57 7.05 -5.79 1.48
N ASP A 58 8.37 -5.63 1.36
CA ASP A 58 8.99 -4.38 0.97
C ASP A 58 8.94 -4.28 -0.56
N ALA A 59 8.29 -3.25 -1.08
CA ALA A 59 8.24 -3.01 -2.51
C ALA A 59 9.64 -2.69 -3.07
N LYS A 60 9.87 -2.99 -4.32
CA LYS A 60 11.10 -2.60 -5.04
C LYS A 60 11.44 -1.13 -4.77
N GLY A 61 12.70 -0.85 -4.45
CA GLY A 61 13.19 0.48 -4.09
C GLY A 61 12.89 0.93 -2.67
N HIS A 62 12.35 0.06 -1.82
CA HIS A 62 12.00 0.35 -0.45
C HIS A 62 12.52 -0.72 0.52
N GLY A 63 12.74 -0.33 1.76
CA GLY A 63 13.14 -1.21 2.86
C GLY A 63 14.41 -2.01 2.54
N LEU A 64 14.31 -3.33 2.60
CA LEU A 64 15.39 -4.28 2.35
C LEU A 64 15.32 -4.93 0.96
N SER A 65 14.39 -4.50 0.11
CA SER A 65 14.28 -4.94 -1.29
C SER A 65 15.34 -4.28 -2.16
N ASP A 66 15.66 -4.91 -3.30
CA ASP A 66 16.60 -4.37 -4.27
C ASP A 66 16.12 -3.01 -4.84
N CYS A 67 17.11 -2.18 -5.21
CA CYS A 67 16.90 -0.82 -5.70
C CYS A 67 17.51 -0.66 -7.10
N PRO A 68 16.91 -1.22 -8.16
CA PRO A 68 17.37 -1.01 -9.53
C PRO A 68 17.25 0.47 -9.94
N GLU A 69 17.84 0.83 -11.10
CA GLU A 69 17.85 2.21 -11.58
C GLU A 69 16.46 2.71 -12.02
N SER A 70 15.53 1.81 -12.36
CA SER A 70 14.21 2.14 -12.89
C SER A 70 13.16 1.05 -12.62
N GLY A 71 11.93 1.26 -13.09
CA GLY A 71 10.86 0.30 -12.99
C GLY A 71 10.02 0.45 -11.71
N TYR A 72 9.84 1.68 -11.25
CA TYR A 72 9.07 2.01 -10.04
C TYR A 72 7.65 2.50 -10.34
N GLY A 73 7.19 2.40 -11.59
CA GLY A 73 5.83 2.72 -11.97
C GLY A 73 4.81 1.76 -11.36
N ARG A 74 3.53 2.11 -11.48
CA ARG A 74 2.44 1.30 -10.93
C ARG A 74 2.36 -0.09 -11.58
N ASP A 75 2.51 -0.11 -12.91
CA ASP A 75 2.33 -1.34 -13.67
C ASP A 75 3.46 -2.33 -13.37
N GLU A 76 4.68 -1.83 -13.26
CA GLU A 76 5.82 -2.64 -12.84
C GLU A 76 5.63 -3.20 -11.43
N ARG A 77 5.04 -2.43 -10.49
CA ARG A 77 4.72 -2.95 -9.16
C ARG A 77 3.63 -4.01 -9.17
N VAL A 78 2.66 -3.90 -10.09
CA VAL A 78 1.61 -4.90 -10.28
C VAL A 78 2.21 -6.21 -10.79
N GLU A 79 3.11 -6.14 -11.78
CA GLU A 79 3.84 -7.31 -12.30
C GLU A 79 4.77 -7.92 -11.25
N ASP A 80 5.51 -7.09 -10.50
CA ASP A 80 6.35 -7.57 -9.40
C ASP A 80 5.52 -8.35 -8.35
N LEU A 81 4.29 -7.88 -8.04
CA LEU A 81 3.39 -8.56 -7.11
C LEU A 81 2.90 -9.90 -7.66
N LEU A 82 2.57 -9.97 -8.96
CA LEU A 82 2.19 -11.24 -9.59
C LEU A 82 3.31 -12.26 -9.49
N LEU A 83 4.52 -11.88 -9.92
CA LEU A 83 5.70 -12.74 -9.87
C LEU A 83 6.04 -13.16 -8.43
N PHE A 84 5.89 -12.25 -7.48
CA PHE A 84 6.07 -12.54 -6.05
C PHE A 84 5.07 -13.57 -5.54
N ALA A 85 3.79 -13.43 -5.87
CA ALA A 85 2.75 -14.38 -5.50
C ALA A 85 3.01 -15.77 -6.12
N ASP A 86 3.46 -15.82 -7.37
CA ASP A 86 3.79 -17.07 -8.07
C ASP A 86 4.97 -17.80 -7.41
N ILE A 87 6.04 -17.08 -7.02
CA ILE A 87 7.18 -17.66 -6.30
C ILE A 87 6.75 -18.29 -4.98
N LEU A 88 5.81 -17.67 -4.27
CA LEU A 88 5.28 -18.20 -3.01
C LEU A 88 4.15 -19.21 -3.22
N SER A 89 3.83 -19.58 -4.47
CA SER A 89 2.76 -20.52 -4.85
C SER A 89 1.40 -20.10 -4.28
N LEU A 90 1.10 -18.81 -4.31
CA LEU A 90 -0.17 -18.24 -3.85
C LEU A 90 -1.15 -18.17 -5.03
N GLU A 91 -2.01 -19.16 -5.18
CA GLU A 91 -3.03 -19.15 -6.24
C GLU A 91 -4.06 -18.04 -6.05
N ARG A 92 -4.56 -17.91 -4.82
CA ARG A 92 -5.48 -16.83 -4.39
C ARG A 92 -5.06 -16.29 -3.03
N PHE A 93 -5.26 -14.98 -2.83
CA PHE A 93 -4.91 -14.30 -1.58
C PHE A 93 -5.79 -13.08 -1.32
N HIS A 94 -5.86 -12.66 -0.06
CA HIS A 94 -6.37 -11.37 0.33
C HIS A 94 -5.27 -10.32 0.11
N LEU A 95 -5.63 -9.15 -0.40
CA LEU A 95 -4.67 -8.09 -0.66
C LEU A 95 -5.05 -6.82 0.11
N ILE A 96 -4.15 -6.35 0.98
CA ILE A 96 -4.31 -5.11 1.75
C ILE A 96 -3.24 -4.14 1.28
N GLY A 97 -3.64 -3.00 0.71
CA GLY A 97 -2.71 -1.99 0.22
C GLY A 97 -2.97 -0.63 0.84
N PHE A 98 -1.89 0.00 1.35
CA PHE A 98 -1.92 1.35 1.90
C PHE A 98 -1.30 2.35 0.92
N SER A 99 -1.98 3.47 0.65
CA SER A 99 -1.48 4.60 -0.15
C SER A 99 -0.87 4.13 -1.50
N MET A 100 0.42 4.22 -1.73
CA MET A 100 1.10 3.66 -2.92
C MET A 100 0.79 2.17 -3.10
N GLY A 101 0.86 1.38 -2.02
CA GLY A 101 0.46 -0.02 -2.03
C GLY A 101 -1.02 -0.21 -2.37
N GLY A 102 -1.89 0.72 -1.95
CA GLY A 102 -3.30 0.74 -2.34
C GLY A 102 -3.52 0.99 -3.83
N SER A 103 -2.71 1.89 -4.42
CA SER A 103 -2.71 2.07 -5.89
C SER A 103 -2.26 0.80 -6.62
N THR A 104 -1.23 0.12 -6.12
CA THR A 104 -0.77 -1.16 -6.67
C THR A 104 -1.86 -2.23 -6.52
N ALA A 105 -2.50 -2.33 -5.35
CA ALA A 105 -3.56 -3.29 -5.08
C ALA A 105 -4.79 -3.09 -5.98
N LEU A 106 -5.19 -1.83 -6.21
CA LEU A 106 -6.27 -1.51 -7.16
C LEU A 106 -5.87 -1.90 -8.60
N GLY A 107 -4.62 -1.59 -9.01
CA GLY A 107 -4.10 -2.00 -10.32
C GLY A 107 -4.11 -3.52 -10.48
N PHE A 108 -3.70 -4.25 -9.45
CA PHE A 108 -3.71 -5.71 -9.45
C PHE A 108 -5.14 -6.27 -9.57
N ALA A 109 -6.09 -5.74 -8.82
CA ALA A 109 -7.49 -6.14 -8.89
C ALA A 109 -8.14 -5.88 -10.26
N LEU A 110 -7.68 -4.85 -10.97
CA LEU A 110 -8.14 -4.53 -12.34
C LEU A 110 -7.50 -5.39 -13.42
N THR A 111 -6.34 -6.02 -13.12
CA THR A 111 -5.58 -6.79 -14.12
C THR A 111 -5.68 -8.30 -13.87
N TYR A 112 -5.68 -8.73 -12.60
CA TYR A 112 -5.66 -10.13 -12.16
C TYR A 112 -6.72 -10.41 -11.09
N PRO A 113 -8.01 -10.09 -11.33
CA PRO A 113 -9.07 -10.22 -10.32
C PRO A 113 -9.25 -11.66 -9.82
N GLU A 114 -8.97 -12.66 -10.66
CA GLU A 114 -9.07 -14.09 -10.33
C GLU A 114 -8.08 -14.53 -9.26
N ARG A 115 -6.99 -13.79 -9.08
CA ARG A 115 -5.96 -14.07 -8.06
C ARG A 115 -6.36 -13.55 -6.67
N LEU A 116 -7.40 -12.73 -6.58
CA LEU A 116 -7.81 -12.10 -5.33
C LEU A 116 -9.02 -12.79 -4.71
N GLN A 117 -8.92 -13.06 -3.42
CA GLN A 117 -10.05 -13.44 -2.59
C GLN A 117 -10.82 -12.21 -2.12
N SER A 118 -10.10 -11.18 -1.67
CA SER A 118 -10.65 -9.86 -1.34
C SER A 118 -9.59 -8.77 -1.47
N LEU A 119 -10.04 -7.53 -1.51
CA LEU A 119 -9.24 -6.33 -1.67
C LEU A 119 -9.53 -5.33 -0.55
N THR A 120 -8.49 -4.88 0.18
CA THR A 120 -8.62 -3.79 1.14
C THR A 120 -7.77 -2.60 0.70
N LEU A 121 -8.42 -1.48 0.43
CA LEU A 121 -7.80 -0.23 -0.04
C LEU A 121 -7.76 0.77 1.12
N VAL A 122 -6.57 1.02 1.66
CA VAL A 122 -6.37 1.91 2.80
C VAL A 122 -5.76 3.22 2.32
N ALA A 123 -6.48 4.32 2.45
CA ALA A 123 -6.07 5.63 1.95
C ALA A 123 -5.45 5.52 0.55
N ALA A 124 -6.10 4.77 -0.34
CA ALA A 124 -5.59 4.45 -1.67
C ALA A 124 -5.86 5.60 -2.65
N PRO A 125 -4.86 6.02 -3.44
CA PRO A 125 -5.06 7.06 -4.44
C PRO A 125 -5.69 6.49 -5.71
N LEU A 126 -6.52 7.32 -6.35
CA LEU A 126 -7.01 7.10 -7.71
C LEU A 126 -6.11 7.82 -8.71
N ALA A 127 -5.68 7.11 -9.76
CA ALA A 127 -4.88 7.69 -10.83
C ALA A 127 -5.60 8.90 -11.47
N ARG A 128 -4.82 9.94 -11.80
CA ARG A 128 -5.29 11.22 -12.36
C ARG A 128 -6.17 12.07 -11.44
N HIS A 129 -6.31 11.72 -10.16
CA HIS A 129 -6.95 12.63 -9.22
C HIS A 129 -6.09 13.90 -9.03
N ARG A 130 -6.73 15.05 -8.76
CA ARG A 130 -6.07 16.36 -8.60
C ARG A 130 -4.91 16.39 -7.58
N PHE A 131 -4.89 15.48 -6.62
CA PHE A 131 -3.81 15.31 -5.63
C PHE A 131 -2.43 15.12 -6.29
N PHE A 132 -2.37 14.47 -7.45
CA PHE A 132 -1.10 14.19 -8.14
C PHE A 132 -0.38 15.42 -8.71
N LYS A 133 -1.03 16.58 -8.80
CA LYS A 133 -0.35 17.83 -9.18
C LYS A 133 0.78 18.19 -8.21
N TRP A 134 0.62 17.86 -6.93
CA TRP A 134 1.67 18.09 -5.95
C TRP A 134 2.79 17.06 -6.05
N VAL A 135 2.46 15.79 -6.27
CA VAL A 135 3.47 14.72 -6.49
C VAL A 135 4.35 15.06 -7.69
N SER A 136 3.77 15.56 -8.78
CA SER A 136 4.52 16.02 -9.97
C SER A 136 5.54 17.13 -9.64
N ARG A 137 5.26 17.96 -8.63
CA ARG A 137 6.24 18.97 -8.18
C ARG A 137 7.47 18.33 -7.53
N LEU A 138 7.30 17.24 -6.79
CA LEU A 138 8.42 16.50 -6.23
C LEU A 138 9.26 15.82 -7.31
N ASP A 139 8.63 15.31 -8.37
CA ASP A 139 9.36 14.76 -9.52
C ASP A 139 10.20 15.83 -10.22
N THR A 140 9.68 17.05 -10.30
CA THR A 140 10.44 18.20 -10.81
C THR A 140 11.63 18.54 -9.90
N ILE A 141 11.43 18.58 -8.58
CA ILE A 141 12.52 18.79 -7.61
C ILE A 141 13.57 17.69 -7.73
N ALA A 142 13.17 16.42 -7.82
CA ALA A 142 14.11 15.31 -7.95
C ALA A 142 14.98 15.44 -9.20
N ARG A 143 14.39 15.83 -10.33
CA ARG A 143 15.08 15.99 -11.62
C ARG A 143 15.99 17.21 -11.65
N GLU A 144 15.57 18.34 -11.06
CA GLU A 144 16.28 19.62 -11.17
C GLU A 144 17.28 19.85 -10.04
N GLN A 145 17.02 19.32 -8.84
CA GLN A 145 17.78 19.61 -7.64
C GLN A 145 18.37 18.34 -6.98
N GLY A 146 17.97 17.16 -7.45
CA GLY A 146 18.45 15.86 -6.95
C GLY A 146 17.48 15.14 -6.04
N ALA A 147 17.66 13.83 -5.95
CA ALA A 147 16.81 12.90 -5.21
C ALA A 147 16.78 13.15 -3.69
N ASP A 148 17.90 13.56 -3.11
CA ASP A 148 18.00 13.87 -1.69
C ASP A 148 17.22 15.15 -1.32
N VAL A 149 17.18 16.15 -2.18
CA VAL A 149 16.38 17.37 -2.00
C VAL A 149 14.90 17.03 -2.09
N ALA A 150 14.51 16.20 -3.05
CA ALA A 150 13.12 15.75 -3.17
C ALA A 150 12.67 14.91 -1.95
N LYS A 151 13.52 14.02 -1.45
CA LYS A 151 13.25 13.25 -0.23
C LYS A 151 13.07 14.14 1.00
N LYS A 152 13.93 15.15 1.17
CA LYS A 152 13.78 16.16 2.25
C LYS A 152 12.50 16.97 2.11
N ALA A 153 12.16 17.38 0.88
CA ALA A 153 10.92 18.10 0.60
C ALA A 153 9.69 17.23 0.91
N TRP A 154 9.73 15.94 0.55
CA TRP A 154 8.71 14.97 0.93
C TRP A 154 8.56 14.87 2.45
N LEU A 155 9.66 14.63 3.17
CA LEU A 155 9.66 14.50 4.62
C LEU A 155 9.04 15.73 5.30
N ASN A 156 9.46 16.93 4.92
CA ASN A 156 8.96 18.18 5.47
C ASN A 156 7.47 18.42 5.20
N TYR A 157 7.00 17.98 4.03
CA TYR A 157 5.58 18.11 3.66
C TYR A 157 4.71 17.08 4.37
N ILE A 158 5.16 15.81 4.43
CA ILE A 158 4.32 14.71 4.85
C ILE A 158 4.23 14.58 6.37
N MET A 159 5.30 14.91 7.12
CA MET A 159 5.34 14.74 8.57
C MET A 159 4.24 15.49 9.30
N PRO A 160 3.89 16.76 8.97
CA PRO A 160 2.76 17.44 9.61
C PRO A 160 1.41 16.75 9.40
N TYR A 161 1.25 15.99 8.30
CA TYR A 161 0.05 15.24 8.01
C TYR A 161 0.02 13.85 8.66
N TYR A 162 1.20 13.20 8.79
CA TYR A 162 1.31 11.81 9.20
C TYR A 162 1.58 11.65 10.69
N ALA A 163 2.06 12.69 11.35
CA ALA A 163 2.42 12.62 12.75
C ALA A 163 1.84 13.82 13.51
N PRO A 164 0.54 13.82 13.78
CA PRO A 164 -0.02 14.79 14.71
C PRO A 164 0.70 14.69 16.06
N ALA A 165 0.82 15.83 16.76
CA ALA A 165 1.63 15.93 17.98
C ALA A 165 1.26 14.90 19.07
N GLU A 166 0.03 14.40 19.04
CA GLU A 166 -0.48 13.38 19.97
C GLU A 166 0.09 11.98 19.71
N LEU A 167 0.67 11.73 18.53
CA LEU A 167 1.20 10.42 18.11
C LEU A 167 2.72 10.44 17.96
N HIS A 168 3.40 10.98 18.95
CA HIS A 168 4.85 11.22 18.91
C HIS A 168 5.70 9.98 18.55
N GLU A 169 5.37 8.79 19.07
CA GLU A 169 6.11 7.57 18.78
C GLU A 169 5.85 7.07 17.34
N VAL A 170 4.62 7.13 16.86
CA VAL A 170 4.29 6.84 15.46
C VAL A 170 5.05 7.79 14.53
N GLY A 171 5.08 9.08 14.87
CA GLY A 171 5.82 10.08 14.11
C GLY A 171 7.31 9.80 14.03
N LYS A 172 7.95 9.41 15.14
CA LYS A 172 9.36 9.00 15.16
C LYS A 172 9.61 7.78 14.28
N MET A 173 8.76 6.77 14.39
CA MET A 173 8.87 5.55 13.60
C MET A 173 8.76 5.85 12.10
N MET A 174 7.80 6.67 11.71
CA MET A 174 7.62 7.08 10.32
C MET A 174 8.80 7.92 9.80
N HIS A 175 9.24 8.89 10.59
CA HIS A 175 10.42 9.69 10.24
C HIS A 175 11.62 8.79 9.98
N GLN A 176 11.87 7.83 10.87
CA GLN A 176 12.99 6.90 10.71
C GLN A 176 12.83 6.04 9.46
N MET A 177 11.63 5.48 9.23
CA MET A 177 11.36 4.73 7.98
C MET A 177 11.70 5.56 6.74
N ILE A 178 11.23 6.82 6.66
CA ILE A 178 11.50 7.69 5.50
C ILE A 178 12.99 8.00 5.38
N VAL A 179 13.68 8.26 6.49
CA VAL A 179 15.13 8.53 6.48
C VAL A 179 15.92 7.32 5.98
N ASP A 180 15.52 6.12 6.36
CA ASP A 180 16.18 4.87 5.95
C ASP A 180 15.99 4.54 4.46
N GLN A 181 14.93 5.08 3.79
CA GLN A 181 14.62 4.68 2.40
C GLN A 181 15.73 5.09 1.41
N PRO A 182 16.02 4.21 0.44
CA PRO A 182 16.94 4.52 -0.65
C PRO A 182 16.48 5.71 -1.50
N LEU A 183 17.43 6.32 -2.24
CA LEU A 183 17.13 7.43 -3.15
C LEU A 183 16.75 6.98 -4.57
N ALA A 184 16.99 5.72 -4.92
CA ALA A 184 16.83 5.21 -6.29
C ALA A 184 15.43 5.50 -6.87
N VAL A 185 14.37 5.31 -6.08
CA VAL A 185 12.99 5.56 -6.49
C VAL A 185 12.74 7.01 -6.94
N TRP A 186 13.52 7.97 -6.46
CA TRP A 186 13.40 9.37 -6.84
C TRP A 186 14.02 9.71 -8.20
N ASN A 187 14.93 8.86 -8.68
CA ASN A 187 15.62 9.04 -9.95
C ASN A 187 14.83 8.48 -11.15
N ASP A 188 13.81 7.66 -10.91
CA ASP A 188 13.01 7.09 -12.00
C ASP A 188 11.97 8.10 -12.52
N PRO A 189 12.07 8.54 -13.78
CA PRO A 189 11.08 9.45 -14.38
C PRO A 189 9.71 8.81 -14.57
N LEU A 190 9.60 7.47 -14.47
CA LEU A 190 8.36 6.73 -14.63
C LEU A 190 7.64 6.47 -13.29
N ARG A 191 8.28 6.77 -12.17
CA ARG A 191 7.76 6.51 -10.82
C ARG A 191 6.33 6.96 -10.60
N GLY A 192 5.97 8.14 -11.08
CA GLY A 192 4.63 8.73 -10.96
C GLY A 192 3.74 8.52 -12.17
N LYS A 193 4.18 7.74 -13.18
CA LYS A 193 3.34 7.45 -14.33
C LYS A 193 2.37 6.33 -13.98
N TYR A 194 1.12 6.61 -14.28
CA TYR A 194 0.01 5.69 -14.23
C TYR A 194 -0.42 5.34 -15.64
N HIS A 195 -1.20 4.31 -15.79
CA HIS A 195 -1.88 3.99 -17.05
C HIS A 195 -2.49 5.25 -17.70
N THR A 196 -2.63 5.23 -19.01
CA THR A 196 -3.25 6.30 -19.78
C THR A 196 -4.73 6.50 -19.42
N GLU A 197 -5.39 5.46 -18.92
CA GLU A 197 -6.78 5.49 -18.47
C GLU A 197 -6.89 5.97 -17.01
N SER A 198 -7.97 6.70 -16.74
CA SER A 198 -8.32 7.09 -15.38
C SER A 198 -8.84 5.87 -14.61
N ASP A 199 -8.34 5.64 -13.39
CA ASP A 199 -8.92 4.60 -12.52
C ASP A 199 -10.42 4.80 -12.32
N ASN A 200 -10.86 6.04 -12.28
CA ASN A 200 -12.24 6.43 -12.09
C ASN A 200 -13.20 5.79 -13.14
N GLU A 201 -12.72 5.61 -14.36
CA GLU A 201 -13.49 4.98 -15.46
C GLU A 201 -13.50 3.46 -15.34
N ARG A 202 -12.52 2.89 -14.65
CA ARG A 202 -12.31 1.44 -14.51
C ARG A 202 -12.86 0.86 -13.20
N LEU A 203 -13.24 1.67 -12.20
CA LEU A 203 -13.70 1.18 -10.89
C LEU A 203 -14.89 0.21 -10.99
N GLN A 204 -15.76 0.36 -12.00
CA GLN A 204 -16.87 -0.55 -12.23
C GLN A 204 -16.45 -1.96 -12.69
N GLN A 205 -15.19 -2.11 -13.12
CA GLN A 205 -14.61 -3.41 -13.52
C GLN A 205 -14.05 -4.20 -12.33
N VAL A 206 -13.93 -3.59 -11.15
CA VAL A 206 -13.46 -4.28 -9.93
C VAL A 206 -14.53 -5.26 -9.47
N SER A 207 -14.33 -6.54 -9.74
CA SER A 207 -15.24 -7.64 -9.38
C SER A 207 -14.94 -8.26 -8.02
N THR A 208 -13.75 -8.01 -7.48
CA THR A 208 -13.30 -8.53 -6.18
C THR A 208 -14.05 -7.84 -5.04
N PRO A 209 -14.55 -8.58 -4.02
CA PRO A 209 -15.09 -7.99 -2.79
C PRO A 209 -14.09 -6.98 -2.21
N THR A 210 -14.53 -5.74 -2.00
CA THR A 210 -13.63 -4.63 -1.68
C THR A 210 -14.03 -3.94 -0.38
N CYS A 211 -13.04 -3.67 0.49
CA CYS A 211 -13.16 -2.80 1.65
C CYS A 211 -12.32 -1.55 1.44
N VAL A 212 -12.91 -0.37 1.61
CA VAL A 212 -12.21 0.93 1.49
C VAL A 212 -12.15 1.60 2.85
N ILE A 213 -10.94 1.95 3.30
CA ILE A 213 -10.71 2.54 4.63
C ILE A 213 -9.97 3.87 4.47
N ALA A 214 -10.44 4.93 5.14
CA ALA A 214 -9.76 6.22 5.21
C ALA A 214 -9.95 6.87 6.58
N GLY A 215 -9.06 7.75 6.99
CA GLY A 215 -9.20 8.57 8.19
C GLY A 215 -9.99 9.86 7.91
N ASP A 216 -10.83 10.29 8.84
CA ASP A 216 -11.73 11.45 8.67
C ASP A 216 -10.99 12.78 8.53
N LYS A 217 -9.75 12.88 9.03
CA LYS A 217 -8.90 14.07 8.89
C LYS A 217 -8.17 14.14 7.55
N ASP A 218 -8.12 13.04 6.79
CA ASP A 218 -7.49 12.95 5.47
C ASP A 218 -8.50 13.23 4.35
N ARG A 219 -8.87 14.49 4.20
CA ARG A 219 -9.95 14.94 3.30
C ARG A 219 -9.81 14.46 1.86
N VAL A 220 -8.58 14.41 1.36
CA VAL A 220 -8.31 13.99 -0.03
C VAL A 220 -8.65 12.52 -0.23
N PHE A 221 -8.24 11.66 0.69
CA PHE A 221 -8.49 10.23 0.61
C PHE A 221 -9.91 9.85 1.04
N VAL A 222 -10.57 10.64 1.88
CA VAL A 222 -12.03 10.54 2.13
C VAL A 222 -12.82 10.79 0.83
N GLU A 223 -12.43 11.81 0.03
CA GLU A 223 -13.04 12.06 -1.28
C GLU A 223 -12.84 10.88 -2.23
N MET A 224 -11.60 10.34 -2.33
CA MET A 224 -11.32 9.15 -3.16
C MET A 224 -12.07 7.91 -2.68
N ALA A 225 -12.16 7.70 -1.37
CA ALA A 225 -12.93 6.60 -0.78
C ALA A 225 -14.44 6.72 -1.11
N ALA A 226 -14.97 7.93 -1.17
CA ALA A 226 -16.35 8.15 -1.58
C ALA A 226 -16.58 7.79 -3.05
N ILE A 227 -15.66 8.17 -3.94
CA ILE A 227 -15.70 7.82 -5.36
C ILE A 227 -15.62 6.30 -5.54
N MET A 228 -14.72 5.61 -4.82
CA MET A 228 -14.61 4.15 -4.86
C MET A 228 -15.92 3.49 -4.39
N ASN A 229 -16.50 3.98 -3.29
CA ASN A 229 -17.76 3.46 -2.75
C ASN A 229 -18.96 3.65 -3.70
N GLU A 230 -18.95 4.70 -4.49
CA GLU A 230 -20.01 4.95 -5.48
C GLU A 230 -19.90 4.02 -6.70
N ARG A 231 -18.68 3.61 -7.09
CA ARG A 231 -18.40 3.02 -8.39
C ARG A 231 -18.00 1.55 -8.38
N ILE A 232 -17.42 1.05 -7.28
CA ILE A 232 -17.07 -0.37 -7.14
C ILE A 232 -18.34 -1.17 -6.80
N PRO A 233 -18.70 -2.21 -7.58
CA PRO A 233 -19.98 -2.91 -7.39
C PRO A 233 -20.14 -3.62 -6.04
N SER A 234 -19.08 -4.25 -5.53
CA SER A 234 -19.09 -4.98 -4.24
C SER A 234 -18.11 -4.31 -3.28
N VAL A 235 -18.55 -3.25 -2.61
CA VAL A 235 -17.70 -2.43 -1.75
C VAL A 235 -18.35 -2.11 -0.41
N GLU A 236 -17.56 -2.14 0.66
CA GLU A 236 -17.88 -1.50 1.94
C GLU A 236 -16.88 -0.40 2.24
N ARG A 237 -17.33 0.70 2.83
CA ARG A 237 -16.51 1.86 3.14
C ARG A 237 -16.52 2.17 4.62
N HIS A 238 -15.33 2.34 5.19
CA HIS A 238 -15.13 2.75 6.58
C HIS A 238 -14.34 4.05 6.66
N ILE A 239 -14.91 5.06 7.33
CA ILE A 239 -14.21 6.29 7.66
C ILE A 239 -13.91 6.28 9.16
N ILE A 240 -12.62 6.15 9.50
CA ILE A 240 -12.17 6.03 10.88
C ILE A 240 -12.02 7.42 11.50
N THR A 241 -12.74 7.65 12.58
CA THR A 241 -12.78 8.95 13.27
C THR A 241 -11.47 9.25 13.98
N SER A 242 -11.14 10.55 14.04
CA SER A 242 -9.93 11.07 14.68
C SER A 242 -8.63 10.47 14.11
N SER A 243 -8.63 10.12 12.83
CA SER A 243 -7.47 9.59 12.12
C SER A 243 -7.13 10.41 10.87
N GLY A 244 -5.84 10.57 10.62
CA GLY A 244 -5.28 11.14 9.39
C GLY A 244 -5.01 10.06 8.35
N HIS A 245 -3.89 10.21 7.62
CA HIS A 245 -3.51 9.31 6.53
C HIS A 245 -3.08 7.93 7.02
N MET A 246 -2.37 7.87 8.14
CA MET A 246 -1.72 6.64 8.63
C MET A 246 -2.65 5.78 9.51
N VAL A 247 -3.86 5.53 9.02
CA VAL A 247 -4.92 4.79 9.74
C VAL A 247 -4.42 3.53 10.47
N PRO A 248 -3.61 2.63 9.87
CA PRO A 248 -3.12 1.43 10.52
C PRO A 248 -2.21 1.68 11.73
N LEU A 249 -1.57 2.84 11.79
CA LEU A 249 -0.68 3.26 12.86
C LEU A 249 -1.37 4.18 13.88
N GLU A 250 -2.29 5.03 13.41
CA GLU A 250 -2.98 6.02 14.25
C GLU A 250 -4.13 5.41 15.05
N ARG A 251 -4.82 4.42 14.48
CA ARG A 251 -5.99 3.73 15.06
C ARG A 251 -5.90 2.22 14.81
N PRO A 252 -4.84 1.55 15.30
CA PRO A 252 -4.56 0.15 14.95
C PRO A 252 -5.68 -0.81 15.37
N GLU A 253 -6.31 -0.61 16.52
CA GLU A 253 -7.39 -1.48 16.98
C GLU A 253 -8.62 -1.41 16.09
N LEU A 254 -9.04 -0.19 15.71
CA LEU A 254 -10.19 0.00 14.83
C LEU A 254 -9.90 -0.57 13.44
N PHE A 255 -8.71 -0.29 12.91
CA PHE A 255 -8.28 -0.84 11.63
C PHE A 255 -8.28 -2.37 11.65
N ASN A 256 -7.63 -2.98 12.65
CA ASN A 256 -7.51 -4.43 12.77
C ASN A 256 -8.87 -5.11 12.88
N ASN A 257 -9.80 -4.54 13.65
CA ASN A 257 -11.14 -5.10 13.79
C ASN A 257 -11.93 -5.09 12.47
N ILE A 258 -11.87 -3.97 11.71
CA ILE A 258 -12.51 -3.86 10.39
C ILE A 258 -11.87 -4.86 9.42
N ALA A 259 -10.54 -4.88 9.34
CA ALA A 259 -9.82 -5.76 8.43
C ALA A 259 -10.10 -7.24 8.73
N LEU A 260 -10.04 -7.67 10.00
CA LEU A 260 -10.32 -9.06 10.39
C LEU A 260 -11.76 -9.47 10.04
N GLN A 261 -12.75 -8.66 10.39
CA GLN A 261 -14.14 -8.96 10.06
C GLN A 261 -14.37 -9.09 8.55
N PHE A 262 -13.69 -8.26 7.76
CA PHE A 262 -13.78 -8.33 6.30
C PHE A 262 -13.10 -9.59 5.74
N LEU A 263 -11.89 -9.90 6.21
CA LEU A 263 -11.17 -11.12 5.84
C LEU A 263 -11.97 -12.39 6.17
N GLU A 264 -12.54 -12.48 7.37
CA GLU A 264 -13.36 -13.62 7.80
C GLU A 264 -14.57 -13.83 6.88
N ARG A 265 -15.37 -12.78 6.64
CA ARG A 265 -16.56 -12.85 5.76
C ARG A 265 -16.25 -13.22 4.32
N THR A 266 -15.06 -12.87 3.83
CA THR A 266 -14.66 -13.12 2.46
C THR A 266 -13.81 -14.38 2.29
N SER A 267 -13.49 -15.09 3.36
CA SER A 267 -12.81 -16.41 3.34
C SER A 267 -13.75 -17.58 3.20
N GLU A 268 -15.05 -17.37 3.46
CA GLU A 268 -16.12 -18.36 3.27
C GLU A 268 -16.50 -18.47 1.78
#